data_c8695a64b856eb1f1bc00fe0042e1374
#
_entry.id   c8695a64b856eb1f1bc00fe0042e1374
#
_cell.length_a   1.000
_cell.length_b   1.000
_cell.length_c   1.000
_cell.angle_alpha   90.00
_cell.angle_beta   90.00
_cell.angle_gamma   90.00
#
_symmetry.space_group_name_H-M   'P 1'
#
loop_
_entity.id
_entity.type
_entity.pdbx_description
1 polymer ?
#
loop_
_entity_poly.entity_id
_entity_poly.type
_entity_poly.pdbx_seq_one_letter_code
_entity_poly.pdbx_strand_id
1 'polypeptide(L)'
;GVTALAIVIFGLFLIYPLFSLFASAFQNAETGGFSLENFVRFFERKYYYQSMINSFWVTTCVTALAIVIGTTLAYFMSLYTIKFKNAVEICIIISLLSPPFIGAYSWILIGGRSGILTQFLQETFHYEFPSIYGFAGILLVLTLKLYPFIYLYVAGAMKSIDSALIEAAESLGCSGIRKVATVIVPLITPTILAGALMVFMNAMADFGTPMLIGEGFNVMPVMIYSEFINEVGDQANFAAAMAAIMVIITSTIFMLQKYVVNRKSFPMSSLRPMQVHQMTGIRNVIMHVLIYALVAVSMIPQLVVIYT
;
A
#
# COMPACT_ATOMS: atom_id res chain seq x y z
N GLY A 1 -17.07 25.75 -21.93
CA GLY A 1 -18.05 25.12 -21.06
C GLY A 1 -17.43 24.18 -20.03
N VAL A 2 -17.53 22.87 -20.24
CA VAL A 2 -17.11 21.84 -19.26
C VAL A 2 -15.65 21.95 -18.82
N THR A 3 -14.74 22.18 -19.75
CA THR A 3 -13.29 22.33 -19.47
C THR A 3 -12.99 23.53 -18.56
N ALA A 4 -13.67 24.68 -18.79
CA ALA A 4 -13.48 25.85 -17.95
C ALA A 4 -14.01 25.61 -16.53
N LEU A 5 -15.15 24.94 -16.38
CA LEU A 5 -15.70 24.54 -15.09
C LEU A 5 -14.75 23.60 -14.34
N ALA A 6 -14.21 22.59 -15.04
CA ALA A 6 -13.23 21.68 -14.46
C ALA A 6 -11.99 22.41 -13.95
N ILE A 7 -11.43 23.35 -14.73
CA ILE A 7 -10.25 24.16 -14.34
C ILE A 7 -10.58 24.99 -13.08
N VAL A 8 -11.75 25.60 -13.02
CA VAL A 8 -12.17 26.38 -11.83
C VAL A 8 -12.30 25.48 -10.60
N ILE A 9 -12.92 24.30 -10.74
CA ILE A 9 -13.05 23.34 -9.63
C ILE A 9 -11.66 22.89 -9.14
N PHE A 10 -10.76 22.50 -10.06
CA PHE A 10 -9.39 22.13 -9.68
C PHE A 10 -8.62 23.30 -9.05
N GLY A 11 -8.80 24.52 -9.57
CA GLY A 11 -8.18 25.72 -9.01
C GLY A 11 -8.62 25.97 -7.57
N LEU A 12 -9.93 25.92 -7.30
CA LEU A 12 -10.48 26.22 -5.99
C LEU A 12 -10.26 25.10 -4.96
N PHE A 13 -10.40 23.84 -5.36
CA PHE A 13 -10.40 22.73 -4.39
C PHE A 13 -9.06 21.97 -4.29
N LEU A 14 -8.15 22.17 -5.23
CA LEU A 14 -6.82 21.54 -5.19
C LEU A 14 -5.70 22.58 -5.09
N ILE A 15 -5.62 23.52 -6.04
CA ILE A 15 -4.49 24.46 -6.12
C ILE A 15 -4.53 25.46 -4.97
N TYR A 16 -5.66 26.05 -4.68
CA TYR A 16 -5.79 27.04 -3.61
C TYR A 16 -5.45 26.48 -2.22
N PRO A 17 -5.98 25.31 -1.77
CA PRO A 17 -5.59 24.72 -0.49
C PRO A 17 -4.12 24.36 -0.42
N LEU A 18 -3.53 23.82 -1.50
CA LEU A 18 -2.09 23.54 -1.56
C LEU A 18 -1.26 24.83 -1.44
N PHE A 19 -1.62 25.88 -2.16
CA PHE A 19 -0.95 27.17 -2.07
C PHE A 19 -1.06 27.75 -0.67
N SER A 20 -2.26 27.71 -0.07
CA SER A 20 -2.48 28.17 1.31
C SER A 20 -1.65 27.37 2.32
N LEU A 21 -1.56 26.04 2.17
CA LEU A 21 -0.72 25.18 3.01
C LEU A 21 0.76 25.59 2.90
N PHE A 22 1.28 25.76 1.68
CA PHE A 22 2.66 26.20 1.49
C PHE A 22 2.89 27.61 2.04
N ALA A 23 1.96 28.54 1.83
CA ALA A 23 2.06 29.89 2.40
C ALA A 23 2.14 29.86 3.94
N SER A 24 1.26 29.08 4.60
CA SER A 24 1.26 28.90 6.05
C SER A 24 2.54 28.23 6.55
N ALA A 25 3.10 27.27 5.78
CA ALA A 25 4.35 26.60 6.14
C ALA A 25 5.55 27.56 6.29
N PHE A 26 5.59 28.62 5.47
CA PHE A 26 6.63 29.66 5.50
C PHE A 26 6.27 30.88 6.36
N GLN A 27 5.18 30.83 7.11
CA GLN A 27 4.73 31.94 7.94
C GLN A 27 5.13 31.73 9.41
N ASN A 28 5.73 32.75 10.02
CA ASN A 28 5.97 32.78 11.46
C ASN A 28 4.65 33.04 12.18
N ALA A 29 4.33 32.27 13.23
CA ALA A 29 3.07 32.35 13.95
C ALA A 29 2.91 33.69 14.70
N GLU A 30 4.02 34.31 15.22
CA GLU A 30 3.96 35.51 16.01
C GLU A 30 3.96 36.78 15.14
N THR A 31 4.81 36.82 14.11
CA THR A 31 5.01 38.04 13.30
C THR A 31 4.21 38.06 12.01
N GLY A 32 3.67 36.92 11.59
CA GLY A 32 2.98 36.77 10.30
C GLY A 32 3.90 36.91 9.07
N GLY A 33 5.21 37.15 9.29
CA GLY A 33 6.20 37.31 8.24
C GLY A 33 6.76 36.00 7.69
N PHE A 34 7.50 36.08 6.58
CA PHE A 34 8.20 34.92 6.02
C PHE A 34 9.27 34.41 6.96
N SER A 35 9.27 33.11 7.24
CA SER A 35 10.23 32.45 8.13
C SER A 35 10.48 31.01 7.69
N LEU A 36 11.68 30.51 7.92
CA LEU A 36 12.06 29.10 7.80
C LEU A 36 12.08 28.37 9.14
N GLU A 37 11.68 29.01 10.21
CA GLU A 37 11.76 28.50 11.59
C GLU A 37 11.02 27.16 11.74
N ASN A 38 9.85 27.00 11.14
CA ASN A 38 9.08 25.76 11.17
C ASN A 38 9.86 24.59 10.56
N PHE A 39 10.60 24.82 9.48
CA PHE A 39 11.44 23.79 8.86
C PHE A 39 12.66 23.47 9.70
N VAL A 40 13.32 24.47 10.28
CA VAL A 40 14.46 24.29 11.18
C VAL A 40 14.02 23.47 12.38
N ARG A 41 12.93 23.86 13.04
CA ARG A 41 12.31 23.14 14.17
C ARG A 41 12.05 21.66 13.85
N PHE A 42 11.57 21.34 12.65
CA PHE A 42 11.32 19.97 12.23
C PHE A 42 12.61 19.14 12.22
N PHE A 43 13.69 19.66 11.67
CA PHE A 43 14.95 18.92 11.55
C PHE A 43 15.78 18.91 12.84
N GLU A 44 15.65 19.91 13.71
CA GLU A 44 16.36 19.95 14.99
C GLU A 44 15.82 18.93 16.01
N ARG A 45 14.52 18.68 16.01
CA ARG A 45 13.90 17.78 17.00
C ARG A 45 13.79 16.36 16.47
N LYS A 46 14.54 15.44 17.08
CA LYS A 46 14.53 14.01 16.75
C LYS A 46 13.12 13.42 16.64
N TYR A 47 12.22 13.83 17.51
CA TYR A 47 10.84 13.37 17.55
C TYR A 47 10.12 13.56 16.21
N TYR A 48 10.29 14.71 15.55
CA TYR A 48 9.62 15.00 14.28
C TYR A 48 10.29 14.32 13.08
N TYR A 49 11.59 14.48 12.90
CA TYR A 49 12.23 13.85 11.73
C TYR A 49 12.27 12.32 11.84
N GLN A 50 12.20 11.75 13.06
CA GLN A 50 12.06 10.31 13.24
C GLN A 50 10.73 9.80 12.71
N SER A 51 9.64 10.56 12.84
CA SER A 51 8.34 10.17 12.26
C SER A 51 8.38 10.09 10.73
N MET A 52 9.16 10.94 10.08
CA MET A 52 9.41 10.88 8.65
C MET A 52 10.19 9.60 8.28
N ILE A 53 11.26 9.29 8.99
CA ILE A 53 12.04 8.06 8.79
C ILE A 53 11.17 6.83 9.00
N ASN A 54 10.35 6.81 10.05
CA ASN A 54 9.41 5.74 10.34
C ASN A 54 8.38 5.56 9.22
N SER A 55 7.82 6.66 8.68
CA SER A 55 6.89 6.62 7.57
C SER A 55 7.53 6.00 6.33
N PHE A 56 8.74 6.42 5.98
CA PHE A 56 9.50 5.83 4.88
C PHE A 56 9.78 4.36 5.07
N TRP A 57 10.22 4.00 6.26
CA TRP A 57 10.59 2.62 6.58
C TRP A 57 9.39 1.69 6.47
N VAL A 58 8.28 2.02 7.16
CA VAL A 58 7.07 1.17 7.11
C VAL A 58 6.48 1.11 5.70
N THR A 59 6.41 2.23 5.00
CA THR A 59 5.88 2.30 3.64
C THR A 59 6.71 1.47 2.65
N THR A 60 8.04 1.52 2.77
CA THR A 60 8.94 0.71 1.95
C THR A 60 8.75 -0.78 2.23
N CYS A 61 8.68 -1.17 3.50
CA CYS A 61 8.44 -2.56 3.90
C CYS A 61 7.07 -3.07 3.42
N VAL A 62 6.00 -2.26 3.59
CA VAL A 62 4.66 -2.57 3.08
C VAL A 62 4.69 -2.78 1.57
N THR A 63 5.34 -1.86 0.85
CA THR A 63 5.44 -1.93 -0.62
C THR A 63 6.18 -3.19 -1.06
N ALA A 64 7.30 -3.52 -0.42
CA ALA A 64 8.08 -4.72 -0.73
C ALA A 64 7.26 -6.01 -0.48
N LEU A 65 6.58 -6.11 0.66
CA LEU A 65 5.72 -7.26 0.97
C LEU A 65 4.52 -7.35 0.02
N ALA A 66 3.88 -6.22 -0.29
CA ALA A 66 2.77 -6.18 -1.24
C ALA A 66 3.20 -6.63 -2.64
N ILE A 67 4.40 -6.24 -3.10
CA ILE A 67 4.96 -6.72 -4.38
C ILE A 67 5.11 -8.25 -4.35
N VAL A 68 5.71 -8.80 -3.32
CA VAL A 68 5.93 -10.25 -3.20
C VAL A 68 4.58 -10.99 -3.19
N ILE A 69 3.67 -10.59 -2.31
CA ILE A 69 2.37 -11.25 -2.16
C ILE A 69 1.51 -11.07 -3.42
N GLY A 70 1.33 -9.83 -3.88
CA GLY A 70 0.46 -9.51 -5.01
C GLY A 70 0.95 -10.10 -6.33
N THR A 71 2.26 -10.06 -6.60
CA THR A 71 2.86 -10.64 -7.81
C THR A 71 2.77 -12.16 -7.79
N THR A 72 3.06 -12.79 -6.65
CA THR A 72 2.95 -14.25 -6.50
C THR A 72 1.51 -14.71 -6.69
N LEU A 73 0.55 -14.01 -6.07
CA LEU A 73 -0.86 -14.31 -6.22
C LEU A 73 -1.33 -14.14 -7.67
N ALA A 74 -0.96 -13.03 -8.32
CA ALA A 74 -1.30 -12.78 -9.73
C ALA A 74 -0.71 -13.84 -10.67
N TYR A 75 0.52 -14.27 -10.40
CA TYR A 75 1.17 -15.34 -11.14
C TYR A 75 0.37 -16.65 -11.07
N PHE A 76 0.05 -17.11 -9.86
CA PHE A 76 -0.72 -18.34 -9.69
C PHE A 76 -2.14 -18.25 -10.27
N MET A 77 -2.84 -17.15 -10.01
CA MET A 77 -4.19 -16.93 -10.52
C MET A 77 -4.25 -16.79 -12.06
N SER A 78 -3.15 -16.37 -12.70
CA SER A 78 -3.11 -16.21 -14.17
C SER A 78 -2.71 -17.49 -14.89
N LEU A 79 -1.80 -18.29 -14.33
CA LEU A 79 -1.20 -19.45 -15.02
C LEU A 79 -1.79 -20.79 -14.62
N TYR A 80 -2.51 -20.87 -13.49
CA TYR A 80 -3.05 -22.14 -13.00
C TYR A 80 -4.57 -22.12 -12.85
N THR A 81 -5.16 -23.29 -12.99
CA THR A 81 -6.59 -23.48 -12.76
C THR A 81 -6.89 -23.42 -11.27
N ILE A 82 -7.52 -22.35 -10.81
CA ILE A 82 -7.94 -22.17 -9.43
C ILE A 82 -9.45 -22.42 -9.34
N LYS A 83 -9.87 -23.27 -8.40
CA LYS A 83 -11.30 -23.46 -8.13
C LYS A 83 -11.89 -22.15 -7.56
N PHE A 84 -13.10 -21.82 -7.96
CA PHE A 84 -13.80 -20.58 -7.55
C PHE A 84 -13.01 -19.28 -7.84
N LYS A 85 -12.21 -19.26 -8.91
CA LYS A 85 -11.35 -18.13 -9.29
C LYS A 85 -12.07 -16.78 -9.24
N ASN A 86 -13.27 -16.68 -9.80
CA ASN A 86 -14.04 -15.45 -9.84
C ASN A 86 -14.44 -14.97 -8.44
N ALA A 87 -14.81 -15.88 -7.54
CA ALA A 87 -15.11 -15.53 -6.15
C ALA A 87 -13.87 -15.03 -5.41
N VAL A 88 -12.72 -15.69 -5.63
CA VAL A 88 -11.43 -15.25 -5.07
C VAL A 88 -11.07 -13.84 -5.57
N GLU A 89 -11.21 -13.58 -6.88
CA GLU A 89 -10.96 -12.24 -7.47
C GLU A 89 -11.88 -11.17 -6.86
N ILE A 90 -13.16 -11.47 -6.68
CA ILE A 90 -14.12 -10.57 -6.04
C ILE A 90 -13.70 -10.29 -4.59
N CYS A 91 -13.34 -11.31 -3.82
CA CYS A 91 -12.87 -11.12 -2.44
C CYS A 91 -11.60 -10.26 -2.36
N ILE A 92 -10.64 -10.45 -3.28
CA ILE A 92 -9.44 -9.62 -3.36
C ILE A 92 -9.82 -8.15 -3.61
N ILE A 93 -10.75 -7.89 -4.52
CA ILE A 93 -11.21 -6.52 -4.82
C ILE A 93 -11.95 -5.92 -3.63
N ILE A 94 -12.83 -6.67 -2.98
CA ILE A 94 -13.57 -6.21 -1.81
C ILE A 94 -12.62 -5.85 -0.66
N SER A 95 -11.50 -6.55 -0.51
CA SER A 95 -10.52 -6.24 0.55
C SER A 95 -9.91 -4.84 0.43
N LEU A 96 -9.87 -4.25 -0.77
CA LEU A 96 -9.47 -2.84 -0.99
C LEU A 96 -10.47 -1.82 -0.46
N LEU A 97 -11.73 -2.18 -0.36
CA LEU A 97 -12.81 -1.26 -0.02
C LEU A 97 -12.94 -0.99 1.49
N SER A 98 -12.06 -1.59 2.30
CA SER A 98 -12.07 -1.38 3.75
C SER A 98 -11.72 0.06 4.11
N PRO A 99 -12.61 0.81 4.81
CA PRO A 99 -12.28 2.13 5.31
C PRO A 99 -11.08 2.06 6.29
N PRO A 100 -10.16 3.03 6.27
CA PRO A 100 -8.90 2.94 7.05
C PRO A 100 -9.09 2.68 8.54
N PHE A 101 -9.96 3.44 9.19
CA PHE A 101 -10.23 3.29 10.63
C PHE A 101 -10.92 1.98 10.96
N ILE A 102 -11.93 1.60 10.19
CA ILE A 102 -12.70 0.38 10.42
C ILE A 102 -11.83 -0.86 10.19
N GLY A 103 -10.99 -0.82 9.14
CA GLY A 103 -10.03 -1.89 8.88
C GLY A 103 -9.07 -2.12 10.05
N ALA A 104 -8.44 -1.06 10.56
CA ALA A 104 -7.53 -1.15 11.70
C ALA A 104 -8.25 -1.57 12.99
N TYR A 105 -9.45 -1.02 13.25
CA TYR A 105 -10.26 -1.39 14.40
C TYR A 105 -10.66 -2.88 14.40
N SER A 106 -11.01 -3.41 13.24
CA SER A 106 -11.32 -4.84 13.07
C SER A 106 -10.15 -5.73 13.49
N TRP A 107 -8.92 -5.32 13.16
CA TRP A 107 -7.73 -6.04 13.60
C TRP A 107 -7.49 -5.93 15.10
N ILE A 108 -7.83 -4.79 15.72
CA ILE A 108 -7.79 -4.63 17.20
C ILE A 108 -8.79 -5.56 17.87
N LEU A 109 -10.01 -5.69 17.34
CA LEU A 109 -11.02 -6.62 17.89
C LEU A 109 -10.57 -8.08 17.83
N ILE A 110 -9.74 -8.45 16.86
CA ILE A 110 -9.26 -9.83 16.73
C ILE A 110 -7.96 -10.05 17.48
N GLY A 111 -6.93 -9.27 17.20
CA GLY A 111 -5.58 -9.49 17.71
C GLY A 111 -5.08 -8.43 18.69
N GLY A 112 -5.95 -7.53 19.17
CA GLY A 112 -5.62 -6.55 20.22
C GLY A 112 -5.42 -7.20 21.59
N ARG A 113 -5.06 -6.41 22.59
CA ARG A 113 -4.81 -6.91 23.98
C ARG A 113 -5.99 -7.69 24.55
N SER A 114 -7.22 -7.28 24.25
CA SER A 114 -8.47 -7.97 24.63
C SER A 114 -9.18 -8.54 23.40
N GLY A 115 -8.44 -8.85 22.33
CA GLY A 115 -9.01 -9.38 21.10
C GLY A 115 -9.45 -10.83 21.22
N ILE A 116 -10.43 -11.20 20.39
CA ILE A 116 -11.04 -12.54 20.42
C ILE A 116 -9.98 -13.65 20.24
N LEU A 117 -9.08 -13.47 19.26
CA LEU A 117 -8.02 -14.44 19.00
C LEU A 117 -6.99 -14.47 20.13
N THR A 118 -6.66 -13.32 20.69
CA THR A 118 -5.70 -13.19 21.81
C THR A 118 -6.22 -13.91 23.03
N GLN A 119 -7.48 -13.67 23.41
CA GLN A 119 -8.11 -14.36 24.54
C GLN A 119 -8.21 -15.88 24.31
N PHE A 120 -8.67 -16.29 23.14
CA PHE A 120 -8.75 -17.72 22.80
C PHE A 120 -7.41 -18.45 22.89
N LEU A 121 -6.32 -17.84 22.37
CA LEU A 121 -4.99 -18.44 22.44
C LEU A 121 -4.43 -18.46 23.85
N GLN A 122 -4.70 -17.43 24.64
CA GLN A 122 -4.25 -17.33 26.02
C GLN A 122 -4.99 -18.33 26.92
N GLU A 123 -6.31 -18.47 26.78
CA GLU A 123 -7.12 -19.38 27.58
C GLU A 123 -6.93 -20.85 27.21
N THR A 124 -6.78 -21.14 25.88
CA THR A 124 -6.71 -22.53 25.42
C THR A 124 -5.28 -23.07 25.39
N PHE A 125 -4.32 -22.26 24.96
CA PHE A 125 -2.95 -22.70 24.72
C PHE A 125 -1.92 -22.06 25.65
N HIS A 126 -2.34 -21.14 26.54
CA HIS A 126 -1.44 -20.34 27.41
C HIS A 126 -0.35 -19.63 26.60
N TYR A 127 -0.69 -19.23 25.35
CA TYR A 127 0.21 -18.58 24.42
C TYR A 127 -0.10 -17.08 24.34
N GLU A 128 0.91 -16.25 24.61
CA GLU A 128 0.79 -14.80 24.46
C GLU A 128 0.87 -14.44 22.97
N PHE A 129 -0.24 -13.92 22.44
CA PHE A 129 -0.27 -13.48 21.04
C PHE A 129 0.61 -12.25 20.86
N PRO A 130 1.44 -12.20 19.78
CA PRO A 130 2.28 -11.04 19.51
C PRO A 130 1.43 -9.77 19.39
N SER A 131 1.90 -8.69 20.01
CA SER A 131 1.20 -7.42 19.97
C SER A 131 0.96 -6.92 18.55
N ILE A 132 -0.30 -6.62 18.22
CA ILE A 132 -0.66 -5.99 16.94
C ILE A 132 -0.33 -4.49 16.92
N TYR A 133 0.08 -3.92 18.05
CA TYR A 133 0.42 -2.51 18.14
C TYR A 133 1.87 -2.25 17.70
N GLY A 134 2.10 -1.05 17.16
CA GLY A 134 3.41 -0.61 16.68
C GLY A 134 3.71 -1.01 15.23
N PHE A 135 5.00 -1.04 14.90
CA PHE A 135 5.49 -1.28 13.53
C PHE A 135 4.94 -2.56 12.88
N ALA A 136 4.99 -3.68 13.62
CA ALA A 136 4.60 -4.98 13.07
C ALA A 136 3.12 -5.04 12.68
N GLY A 137 2.25 -4.47 13.51
CA GLY A 137 0.83 -4.40 13.21
C GLY A 137 0.51 -3.48 12.04
N ILE A 138 1.12 -2.29 12.00
CA ILE A 138 0.97 -1.38 10.84
C ILE A 138 1.40 -2.09 9.55
N LEU A 139 2.57 -2.77 9.58
CA LEU A 139 3.10 -3.51 8.46
C LEU A 139 2.13 -4.59 7.97
N LEU A 140 1.60 -5.40 8.88
CA LEU A 140 0.66 -6.48 8.56
C LEU A 140 -0.64 -5.91 7.96
N VAL A 141 -1.27 -4.97 8.65
CA VAL A 141 -2.58 -4.44 8.26
C VAL A 141 -2.50 -3.70 6.91
N LEU A 142 -1.49 -2.84 6.73
CA LEU A 142 -1.33 -2.12 5.46
C LEU A 142 -0.94 -3.06 4.31
N THR A 143 -0.13 -4.07 4.56
CA THR A 143 0.23 -5.06 3.53
C THR A 143 -1.01 -5.82 3.06
N LEU A 144 -1.84 -6.32 3.98
CA LEU A 144 -3.07 -7.05 3.65
C LEU A 144 -4.13 -6.16 3.00
N LYS A 145 -4.15 -4.86 3.29
CA LYS A 145 -5.02 -3.88 2.66
C LYS A 145 -4.57 -3.53 1.24
N LEU A 146 -3.24 -3.45 0.99
CA LEU A 146 -2.71 -2.82 -0.22
C LEU A 146 -2.13 -3.81 -1.26
N TYR A 147 -1.84 -5.09 -0.90
CA TYR A 147 -1.38 -6.07 -1.90
C TYR A 147 -2.32 -6.26 -3.10
N PRO A 148 -3.65 -6.08 -2.97
CA PRO A 148 -4.55 -6.21 -4.11
C PRO A 148 -4.28 -5.19 -5.23
N PHE A 149 -3.70 -4.02 -4.94
CA PHE A 149 -3.24 -3.11 -6.00
C PHE A 149 -2.20 -3.78 -6.89
N ILE A 150 -1.16 -4.39 -6.28
CA ILE A 150 -0.15 -5.13 -7.05
C ILE A 150 -0.80 -6.28 -7.83
N TYR A 151 -1.68 -7.05 -7.16
CA TYR A 151 -2.40 -8.13 -7.81
C TYR A 151 -3.13 -7.68 -9.08
N LEU A 152 -3.92 -6.61 -9.00
CA LEU A 152 -4.70 -6.10 -10.14
C LEU A 152 -3.80 -5.63 -11.30
N TYR A 153 -2.75 -4.87 -10.99
CA TYR A 153 -1.79 -4.39 -11.98
C TYR A 153 -1.08 -5.57 -12.68
N VAL A 154 -0.57 -6.51 -11.89
CA VAL A 154 0.19 -7.66 -12.41
C VAL A 154 -0.73 -8.64 -13.14
N ALA A 155 -1.92 -8.94 -12.62
CA ALA A 155 -2.88 -9.81 -13.29
C ALA A 155 -3.31 -9.24 -14.67
N GLY A 156 -3.48 -7.91 -14.75
CA GLY A 156 -3.71 -7.22 -16.02
C GLY A 156 -2.54 -7.38 -17.00
N ALA A 157 -1.30 -7.17 -16.52
CA ALA A 157 -0.11 -7.34 -17.34
C ALA A 157 0.09 -8.80 -17.80
N MET A 158 -0.15 -9.78 -16.92
CA MET A 158 -0.06 -11.20 -17.25
C MET A 158 -1.02 -11.59 -18.39
N LYS A 159 -2.23 -11.04 -18.43
CA LYS A 159 -3.18 -11.27 -19.52
C LYS A 159 -2.71 -10.67 -20.86
N SER A 160 -1.78 -9.72 -20.83
CA SER A 160 -1.25 -9.06 -22.03
C SER A 160 0.03 -9.71 -22.58
N ILE A 161 0.59 -10.72 -21.91
CA ILE A 161 1.75 -11.47 -22.38
C ILE A 161 1.29 -12.43 -23.51
N ASP A 162 1.98 -12.40 -24.65
CA ASP A 162 1.74 -13.34 -25.73
C ASP A 162 2.36 -14.72 -25.42
N SER A 163 1.59 -15.80 -25.57
CA SER A 163 2.06 -17.17 -25.35
C SER A 163 3.25 -17.53 -26.24
N ALA A 164 3.35 -16.95 -27.43
CA ALA A 164 4.45 -17.21 -28.35
C ALA A 164 5.83 -16.85 -27.76
N LEU A 165 5.90 -15.81 -26.90
CA LEU A 165 7.14 -15.45 -26.19
C LEU A 165 7.55 -16.53 -25.19
N ILE A 166 6.57 -17.12 -24.51
CA ILE A 166 6.79 -18.18 -23.52
C ILE A 166 7.22 -19.48 -24.24
N GLU A 167 6.54 -19.84 -25.32
CA GLU A 167 6.85 -21.02 -26.14
C GLU A 167 8.24 -20.91 -26.79
N ALA A 168 8.61 -19.72 -27.29
CA ALA A 168 9.95 -19.48 -27.82
C ALA A 168 11.03 -19.66 -26.75
N ALA A 169 10.80 -19.14 -25.54
CA ALA A 169 11.72 -19.31 -24.42
C ALA A 169 11.87 -20.80 -24.02
N GLU A 170 10.77 -21.53 -24.00
CA GLU A 170 10.78 -22.97 -23.71
C GLU A 170 11.52 -23.76 -24.78
N SER A 171 11.34 -23.42 -26.05
CA SER A 171 12.06 -24.04 -27.18
C SER A 171 13.58 -23.81 -27.09
N LEU A 172 14.01 -22.71 -26.47
CA LEU A 172 15.40 -22.39 -26.18
C LEU A 172 15.92 -23.05 -24.87
N GLY A 173 15.13 -23.93 -24.26
CA GLY A 173 15.49 -24.66 -23.04
C GLY A 173 15.29 -23.85 -21.74
N CYS A 174 14.60 -22.70 -21.80
CA CYS A 174 14.28 -21.90 -20.64
C CYS A 174 13.00 -22.40 -19.95
N SER A 175 13.14 -23.15 -18.86
CA SER A 175 12.00 -23.76 -18.17
C SER A 175 11.94 -23.37 -16.67
N GLY A 176 10.80 -23.65 -16.04
CA GLY A 176 10.61 -23.49 -14.59
C GLY A 176 10.88 -22.06 -14.09
N ILE A 177 11.60 -21.95 -12.97
CA ILE A 177 11.89 -20.68 -12.30
C ILE A 177 12.75 -19.74 -13.15
N ARG A 178 13.62 -20.29 -14.01
CA ARG A 178 14.45 -19.52 -14.94
C ARG A 178 13.58 -18.75 -15.92
N LYS A 179 12.54 -19.40 -16.50
CA LYS A 179 11.56 -18.74 -17.37
C LYS A 179 10.85 -17.59 -16.69
N VAL A 180 10.43 -17.79 -15.43
CA VAL A 180 9.80 -16.73 -14.65
C VAL A 180 10.75 -15.53 -14.46
N ALA A 181 11.98 -15.79 -14.02
CA ALA A 181 12.94 -14.73 -13.68
C ALA A 181 13.48 -13.99 -14.92
N THR A 182 13.68 -14.70 -16.05
CA THR A 182 14.34 -14.11 -17.24
C THR A 182 13.37 -13.62 -18.31
N VAL A 183 12.11 -14.08 -18.30
CA VAL A 183 11.12 -13.71 -19.32
C VAL A 183 9.92 -13.01 -18.69
N ILE A 184 9.21 -13.66 -17.78
CA ILE A 184 7.94 -13.14 -17.26
C ILE A 184 8.19 -11.88 -16.40
N VAL A 185 9.06 -11.97 -15.39
CA VAL A 185 9.32 -10.85 -14.46
C VAL A 185 9.81 -9.60 -15.19
N PRO A 186 10.80 -9.65 -16.10
CA PRO A 186 11.21 -8.46 -16.85
C PRO A 186 10.09 -7.81 -17.66
N LEU A 187 9.21 -8.62 -18.29
CA LEU A 187 8.08 -8.10 -19.06
C LEU A 187 7.05 -7.37 -18.19
N ILE A 188 6.77 -7.89 -17.00
CA ILE A 188 5.77 -7.28 -16.09
C ILE A 188 6.38 -6.25 -15.13
N THR A 189 7.71 -6.10 -15.08
CA THR A 189 8.41 -5.16 -14.17
C THR A 189 7.87 -3.73 -14.25
N PRO A 190 7.63 -3.12 -15.43
CA PRO A 190 7.07 -1.77 -15.50
C PRO A 190 5.72 -1.67 -14.79
N THR A 191 4.89 -2.70 -14.93
CA THR A 191 3.56 -2.74 -14.30
C THR A 191 3.66 -3.00 -12.80
N ILE A 192 4.59 -3.87 -12.36
CA ILE A 192 4.89 -4.04 -10.92
C ILE A 192 5.31 -2.70 -10.32
N LEU A 193 6.19 -1.95 -10.96
CA LEU A 193 6.64 -0.64 -10.49
C LEU A 193 5.49 0.38 -10.45
N ALA A 194 4.58 0.36 -11.42
CA ALA A 194 3.39 1.21 -11.38
C ALA A 194 2.46 0.86 -10.21
N GLY A 195 2.19 -0.42 -9.98
CA GLY A 195 1.45 -0.89 -8.81
C GLY A 195 2.16 -0.57 -7.49
N ALA A 196 3.49 -0.73 -7.45
CA ALA A 196 4.31 -0.38 -6.28
C ALA A 196 4.21 1.10 -5.92
N LEU A 197 4.15 1.99 -6.91
CA LEU A 197 3.91 3.41 -6.67
C LEU A 197 2.56 3.64 -6.00
N MET A 198 1.50 3.00 -6.51
CA MET A 198 0.18 3.12 -5.91
C MET A 198 0.16 2.62 -4.46
N VAL A 199 0.81 1.49 -4.17
CA VAL A 199 0.93 0.99 -2.79
C VAL A 199 1.74 1.96 -1.94
N PHE A 200 2.88 2.43 -2.41
CA PHE A 200 3.74 3.36 -1.69
C PHE A 200 3.01 4.65 -1.33
N MET A 201 2.33 5.27 -2.29
CA MET A 201 1.59 6.52 -2.07
C MET A 201 0.42 6.33 -1.10
N ASN A 202 -0.34 5.23 -1.22
CA ASN A 202 -1.43 4.93 -0.30
C ASN A 202 -0.93 4.61 1.12
N ALA A 203 0.15 3.84 1.25
CA ALA A 203 0.72 3.53 2.56
C ALA A 203 1.33 4.76 3.24
N MET A 204 2.00 5.64 2.46
CA MET A 204 2.59 6.88 2.98
C MET A 204 1.53 7.88 3.45
N ALA A 205 0.37 7.90 2.80
CA ALA A 205 -0.74 8.79 3.14
C ALA A 205 -1.73 8.18 4.14
N ASP A 206 -1.57 6.89 4.53
CA ASP A 206 -2.48 6.25 5.47
C ASP A 206 -2.31 6.85 6.87
N PHE A 207 -3.39 7.48 7.33
CA PHE A 207 -3.48 8.07 8.66
C PHE A 207 -4.20 7.13 9.64
N GLY A 208 -5.28 6.48 9.18
CA GLY A 208 -6.20 5.76 10.05
C GLY A 208 -5.58 4.53 10.72
N THR A 209 -4.79 3.75 9.98
CA THR A 209 -4.14 2.56 10.53
C THR A 209 -3.10 2.91 11.58
N PRO A 210 -2.11 3.79 11.31
CA PRO A 210 -1.13 4.17 12.33
C PRO A 210 -1.72 4.92 13.52
N MET A 211 -2.79 5.70 13.33
CA MET A 211 -3.46 6.40 14.42
C MET A 211 -4.03 5.43 15.47
N LEU A 212 -4.58 4.29 15.03
CA LEU A 212 -5.20 3.33 15.93
C LEU A 212 -4.21 2.30 16.50
N ILE A 213 -3.26 1.82 15.70
CA ILE A 213 -2.38 0.73 16.09
C ILE A 213 -0.90 1.10 16.16
N GLY A 214 -0.54 2.36 15.86
CA GLY A 214 0.85 2.82 15.81
C GLY A 214 1.48 3.14 17.15
N GLU A 215 1.05 2.50 18.23
CA GLU A 215 1.57 2.73 19.59
C GLU A 215 3.11 2.59 19.61
N GLY A 216 3.79 3.65 20.07
CA GLY A 216 5.24 3.69 20.11
C GLY A 216 5.95 3.84 18.75
N PHE A 217 5.20 3.89 17.65
CA PHE A 217 5.73 4.05 16.30
C PHE A 217 5.02 5.19 15.56
N ASN A 218 5.52 6.40 15.80
CA ASN A 218 4.94 7.61 15.19
C ASN A 218 5.31 7.72 13.71
N VAL A 219 4.30 8.06 12.88
CA VAL A 219 4.44 8.34 11.46
C VAL A 219 3.99 9.77 11.14
N MET A 220 4.47 10.31 10.01
CA MET A 220 4.21 11.71 9.60
C MET A 220 2.73 12.09 9.56
N PRO A 221 1.81 11.32 8.94
CA PRO A 221 0.39 11.70 8.89
C PRO A 221 -0.23 11.89 10.28
N VAL A 222 0.13 11.01 11.23
CA VAL A 222 -0.37 11.10 12.62
C VAL A 222 0.24 12.30 13.34
N MET A 223 1.52 12.59 13.11
CA MET A 223 2.20 13.75 13.70
C MET A 223 1.63 15.07 13.18
N ILE A 224 1.39 15.19 11.86
CA ILE A 224 0.77 16.38 11.26
C ILE A 224 -0.59 16.64 11.90
N TYR A 225 -1.41 15.59 12.04
CA TYR A 225 -2.71 15.70 12.69
C TYR A 225 -2.61 16.12 14.15
N SER A 226 -1.71 15.50 14.91
CA SER A 226 -1.52 15.80 16.33
C SER A 226 -1.08 17.23 16.56
N GLU A 227 -0.17 17.76 15.73
CA GLU A 227 0.28 19.16 15.83
C GLU A 227 -0.82 20.14 15.36
N PHE A 228 -1.64 19.75 14.38
CA PHE A 228 -2.74 20.59 13.90
C PHE A 228 -3.86 20.76 14.94
N ILE A 229 -4.20 19.69 15.69
CA ILE A 229 -5.26 19.74 16.72
C ILE A 229 -4.75 20.17 18.09
N ASN A 230 -3.46 20.42 18.23
CA ASN A 230 -2.87 20.81 19.52
C ASN A 230 -3.30 22.23 19.90
N GLU A 231 -4.11 22.35 20.95
CA GLU A 231 -4.64 23.62 21.45
C GLU A 231 -3.59 24.47 22.16
N VAL A 232 -2.43 23.91 22.50
CA VAL A 232 -1.34 24.59 23.21
C VAL A 232 -0.41 25.29 22.21
N GLY A 233 -0.75 26.53 21.90
CA GLY A 233 0.00 27.38 20.97
C GLY A 233 -0.46 27.23 19.51
N ASP A 234 -0.27 28.26 18.70
CA ASP A 234 -0.64 28.33 17.30
C ASP A 234 0.35 27.50 16.47
N GLN A 235 0.14 26.16 16.45
CA GLN A 235 1.02 25.21 15.77
C GLN A 235 0.55 24.83 14.36
N ALA A 236 -0.53 25.46 13.88
CA ALA A 236 -1.07 25.18 12.53
C ALA A 236 -0.01 25.44 11.44
N ASN A 237 0.81 26.47 11.58
CA ASN A 237 1.89 26.77 10.64
C ASN A 237 3.01 25.72 10.67
N PHE A 238 3.29 25.15 11.84
CA PHE A 238 4.24 24.06 11.97
C PHE A 238 3.69 22.74 11.37
N ALA A 239 2.43 22.42 11.61
CA ALA A 239 1.76 21.30 10.97
C ALA A 239 1.74 21.47 9.43
N ALA A 240 1.51 22.68 8.93
CA ALA A 240 1.59 22.99 7.52
C ALA A 240 3.01 22.79 6.94
N ALA A 241 4.06 23.15 7.68
CA ALA A 241 5.44 22.91 7.27
C ALA A 241 5.76 21.40 7.19
N MET A 242 5.30 20.61 8.17
CA MET A 242 5.42 19.14 8.12
C MET A 242 4.69 18.55 6.93
N ALA A 243 3.46 19.00 6.65
CA ALA A 243 2.68 18.58 5.50
C ALA A 243 3.37 18.97 4.18
N ALA A 244 3.94 20.18 4.08
CA ALA A 244 4.71 20.62 2.91
C ALA A 244 5.94 19.74 2.66
N ILE A 245 6.70 19.38 3.70
CA ILE A 245 7.82 18.42 3.61
C ILE A 245 7.34 17.09 3.04
N MET A 246 6.25 16.55 3.58
CA MET A 246 5.68 15.28 3.13
C MET A 246 5.25 15.34 1.66
N VAL A 247 4.57 16.42 1.24
CA VAL A 247 4.15 16.62 -0.16
C VAL A 247 5.35 16.71 -1.10
N ILE A 248 6.40 17.46 -0.75
CA ILE A 248 7.61 17.59 -1.56
C ILE A 248 8.28 16.22 -1.75
N ILE A 249 8.43 15.46 -0.66
CA ILE A 249 9.09 14.16 -0.70
C ILE A 249 8.28 13.16 -1.53
N THR A 250 6.98 13.04 -1.28
CA THR A 250 6.13 12.11 -2.01
C THR A 250 6.03 12.46 -3.49
N SER A 251 5.94 13.75 -3.83
CA SER A 251 5.95 14.23 -5.22
C SER A 251 7.27 13.93 -5.92
N THR A 252 8.39 14.07 -5.22
CA THR A 252 9.72 13.75 -5.76
C THR A 252 9.83 12.25 -6.07
N ILE A 253 9.41 11.38 -5.15
CA ILE A 253 9.39 9.93 -5.34
C ILE A 253 8.50 9.55 -6.52
N PHE A 254 7.30 10.14 -6.59
CA PHE A 254 6.37 9.94 -7.70
C PHE A 254 7.01 10.28 -9.05
N MET A 255 7.65 11.45 -9.15
CA MET A 255 8.31 11.90 -10.39
C MET A 255 9.47 10.99 -10.78
N LEU A 256 10.32 10.60 -9.81
CA LEU A 256 11.44 9.70 -10.06
C LEU A 256 10.96 8.35 -10.57
N GLN A 257 9.96 7.77 -9.92
CA GLN A 257 9.41 6.48 -10.32
C GLN A 257 8.73 6.54 -11.69
N LYS A 258 7.91 7.58 -11.96
CA LYS A 258 7.29 7.81 -13.26
C LYS A 258 8.34 7.90 -14.38
N TYR A 259 9.45 8.59 -14.12
CA TYR A 259 10.57 8.68 -15.07
C TYR A 259 11.18 7.29 -15.34
N VAL A 260 11.42 6.48 -14.31
CA VAL A 260 11.96 5.11 -14.43
C VAL A 260 11.00 4.21 -15.20
N VAL A 261 9.71 4.23 -14.86
CA VAL A 261 8.68 3.41 -15.51
C VAL A 261 8.55 3.75 -16.98
N ASN A 262 8.50 5.03 -17.33
CA ASN A 262 8.34 5.45 -18.73
C ASN A 262 9.53 5.05 -19.62
N ARG A 263 10.73 4.88 -19.07
CA ARG A 263 11.89 4.38 -19.82
C ARG A 263 11.90 2.88 -20.08
N LYS A 264 11.13 2.11 -19.30
CA LYS A 264 11.11 0.64 -19.34
C LYS A 264 9.78 0.05 -19.86
N SER A 265 8.84 0.90 -20.29
CA SER A 265 7.56 0.41 -20.81
C SER A 265 7.73 -0.25 -22.16
N PHE A 266 7.30 -1.50 -22.26
CA PHE A 266 7.18 -2.22 -23.53
C PHE A 266 5.69 -2.28 -23.90
N PRO A 267 5.30 -1.86 -25.13
CA PRO A 267 3.94 -2.07 -25.59
C PRO A 267 3.71 -3.56 -25.72
N MET A 268 2.86 -4.11 -24.86
CA MET A 268 2.45 -5.51 -24.94
C MET A 268 1.06 -5.58 -25.59
N SER A 269 0.95 -6.36 -26.64
CA SER A 269 -0.30 -6.69 -27.31
C SER A 269 -0.32 -8.19 -27.48
N SER A 270 -1.14 -8.92 -26.72
CA SER A 270 -1.26 -10.35 -26.87
C SER A 270 -2.15 -10.69 -28.04
N LEU A 271 -1.61 -11.41 -29.02
CA LEU A 271 -2.38 -12.08 -30.07
C LEU A 271 -2.92 -13.44 -29.58
N ARG A 272 -2.20 -14.07 -28.65
CA ARG A 272 -2.57 -15.35 -28.05
C ARG A 272 -2.46 -15.30 -26.53
N PRO A 273 -3.57 -15.50 -25.79
CA PRO A 273 -3.52 -15.51 -24.31
C PRO A 273 -2.69 -16.69 -23.81
N MET A 274 -2.04 -16.50 -22.66
CA MET A 274 -1.28 -17.56 -22.02
C MET A 274 -2.16 -18.78 -21.71
N GLN A 275 -1.61 -19.98 -21.93
CA GLN A 275 -2.29 -21.22 -21.59
C GLN A 275 -2.30 -21.44 -20.07
N VAL A 276 -3.47 -21.81 -19.57
CA VAL A 276 -3.65 -22.13 -18.15
C VAL A 276 -3.27 -23.60 -17.94
N HIS A 277 -2.38 -23.84 -16.98
CA HIS A 277 -1.91 -25.18 -16.65
C HIS A 277 -2.68 -25.78 -15.48
N GLN A 278 -2.90 -27.11 -15.52
CA GLN A 278 -3.42 -27.82 -14.35
C GLN A 278 -2.25 -28.31 -13.48
N MET A 279 -2.21 -27.86 -12.23
CA MET A 279 -1.29 -28.39 -11.25
C MET A 279 -1.91 -29.61 -10.59
N THR A 280 -1.12 -30.67 -10.37
CA THR A 280 -1.60 -31.93 -9.79
C THR A 280 -0.89 -32.27 -8.50
N GLY A 281 -1.49 -33.16 -7.68
CA GLY A 281 -0.90 -33.65 -6.46
C GLY A 281 -0.87 -32.62 -5.32
N ILE A 282 0.06 -32.80 -4.38
CA ILE A 282 0.20 -32.02 -3.16
C ILE A 282 0.46 -30.53 -3.43
N ARG A 283 1.17 -30.21 -4.51
CA ARG A 283 1.46 -28.82 -4.90
C ARG A 283 0.19 -28.02 -5.21
N ASN A 284 -0.80 -28.68 -5.85
CA ASN A 284 -2.09 -28.07 -6.11
C ASN A 284 -2.84 -27.75 -4.81
N VAL A 285 -2.80 -28.67 -3.85
CA VAL A 285 -3.45 -28.45 -2.54
C VAL A 285 -2.79 -27.31 -1.81
N ILE A 286 -1.46 -27.28 -1.69
CA ILE A 286 -0.71 -26.21 -1.01
C ILE A 286 -1.03 -24.85 -1.65
N MET A 287 -1.01 -24.76 -2.99
CA MET A 287 -1.33 -23.53 -3.71
C MET A 287 -2.72 -23.01 -3.35
N HIS A 288 -3.75 -23.86 -3.42
CA HIS A 288 -5.12 -23.47 -3.08
C HIS A 288 -5.27 -23.07 -1.63
N VAL A 289 -4.66 -23.81 -0.69
CA VAL A 289 -4.68 -23.47 0.74
C VAL A 289 -4.05 -22.11 1.00
N LEU A 290 -2.88 -21.83 0.41
CA LEU A 290 -2.20 -20.53 0.56
C LEU A 290 -3.03 -19.38 -0.01
N ILE A 291 -3.61 -19.56 -1.21
CA ILE A 291 -4.45 -18.52 -1.84
C ILE A 291 -5.69 -18.25 -0.99
N TYR A 292 -6.42 -19.30 -0.59
CA TYR A 292 -7.65 -19.13 0.18
C TYR A 292 -7.38 -18.60 1.59
N ALA A 293 -6.30 -19.02 2.25
CA ALA A 293 -5.90 -18.50 3.55
C ALA A 293 -5.56 -17.03 3.48
N LEU A 294 -4.75 -16.62 2.48
CA LEU A 294 -4.41 -15.20 2.29
C LEU A 294 -5.65 -14.35 2.06
N VAL A 295 -6.54 -14.78 1.17
CA VAL A 295 -7.76 -14.05 0.85
C VAL A 295 -8.72 -14.02 2.05
N ALA A 296 -8.88 -15.14 2.76
CA ALA A 296 -9.70 -15.20 3.98
C ALA A 296 -9.19 -14.23 5.05
N VAL A 297 -7.86 -14.19 5.27
CA VAL A 297 -7.24 -13.26 6.24
C VAL A 297 -7.43 -11.81 5.79
N SER A 298 -7.28 -11.50 4.50
CA SER A 298 -7.49 -10.13 4.00
C SER A 298 -8.96 -9.68 4.05
N MET A 299 -9.92 -10.62 4.10
CA MET A 299 -11.35 -10.34 4.22
C MET A 299 -11.83 -10.14 5.67
N ILE A 300 -10.96 -10.37 6.66
CA ILE A 300 -11.31 -10.23 8.09
C ILE A 300 -11.93 -8.86 8.39
N PRO A 301 -11.37 -7.71 7.98
CA PRO A 301 -11.97 -6.41 8.28
C PRO A 301 -13.42 -6.27 7.78
N GLN A 302 -13.70 -6.78 6.59
CA GLN A 302 -15.03 -6.73 6.00
C GLN A 302 -16.03 -7.62 6.75
N LEU A 303 -15.59 -8.79 7.17
CA LEU A 303 -16.43 -9.70 7.95
C LEU A 303 -16.76 -9.12 9.32
N VAL A 304 -15.81 -8.47 9.97
CA VAL A 304 -16.05 -7.80 11.26
C VAL A 304 -17.06 -6.65 11.10
N VAL A 305 -16.93 -5.84 10.02
CA VAL A 305 -17.89 -4.75 9.72
C VAL A 305 -19.31 -5.26 9.51
N ILE A 306 -19.49 -6.45 8.93
CA ILE A 306 -20.82 -7.04 8.72
C ILE A 306 -21.43 -7.55 10.03
N TYR A 307 -20.56 -7.99 10.95
CA TYR A 307 -20.98 -8.56 12.23
C TYR A 307 -21.29 -7.51 13.30
N THR A 308 -20.63 -6.35 13.27
CA THR A 308 -20.85 -5.22 14.20
C THR A 308 -21.94 -4.27 13.73
#